data_7af9c90d0234a8d3bc70da7edfec1b85
#
_entry.id   7af9c90d0234a8d3bc70da7edfec1b85
#
_cell.length_a   1.000
_cell.length_b   1.000
_cell.length_c   1.000
_cell.angle_alpha   90.00
_cell.angle_beta   90.00
_cell.angle_gamma   90.00
#
_symmetry.space_group_name_H-M   'P 1'
#
loop_
_entity.id
_entity.type
_entity.pdbx_description
1 polymer ?
#
loop_
_entity_poly.entity_id
_entity_poly.type
_entity_poly.pdbx_seq_one_letter_code
_entity_poly.pdbx_strand_id
1 'polypeptide(L)'
;MTSIYINDYAVMSRLGMNREETLLSLKSLEPPRPDTPFKLNDGTQTKLAALPSELPESAQGRTRTNRIASTLLEHLAPSIEQLKASVPAERIAVIVGTSTTGIEEALGTLKNRLTDGSWPED
;
A
#
# COMPACT_ATOMS: atom_id res chain seq x y z
N MET A 1 3.75 17.31 29.70
CA MET A 1 3.58 16.15 28.80
C MET A 1 3.39 16.65 27.38
N THR A 2 4.14 16.12 26.43
CA THR A 2 3.95 16.47 25.01
C THR A 2 2.85 15.57 24.45
N SER A 3 1.74 16.17 24.02
CA SER A 3 0.64 15.41 23.39
C SER A 3 0.98 15.10 21.94
N ILE A 4 0.68 13.89 21.49
CA ILE A 4 0.80 13.44 20.11
C ILE A 4 -0.62 13.23 19.59
N TYR A 5 -0.89 13.72 18.40
CA TYR A 5 -2.20 13.63 17.75
C TYR A 5 -2.07 12.92 16.41
N ILE A 6 -3.07 12.10 16.07
CA ILE A 6 -3.28 11.61 14.72
C ILE A 6 -4.22 12.60 14.04
N ASN A 7 -3.69 13.39 13.10
CA ASN A 7 -4.46 14.43 12.43
C ASN A 7 -5.27 13.90 11.27
N ASP A 8 -4.71 12.95 10.52
CA ASP A 8 -5.39 12.30 9.42
C ASP A 8 -4.77 10.93 9.14
N TYR A 9 -5.46 10.11 8.38
CA TYR A 9 -4.97 8.80 7.94
C TYR A 9 -5.57 8.43 6.57
N ALA A 10 -4.81 7.66 5.81
CA ALA A 10 -5.28 7.02 4.58
C ALA A 10 -5.16 5.51 4.71
N VAL A 11 -6.07 4.81 4.08
CA VAL A 11 -6.10 3.35 4.05
C VAL A 11 -6.47 2.86 2.65
N MET A 12 -5.84 1.78 2.25
CA MET A 12 -6.15 1.07 1.01
C MET A 12 -6.09 -0.43 1.28
N SER A 13 -7.14 -1.13 0.95
CA SER A 13 -7.25 -2.57 1.17
C SER A 13 -8.27 -3.18 0.20
N ARG A 14 -8.47 -4.48 0.28
CA ARG A 14 -9.57 -5.14 -0.45
C ARG A 14 -10.95 -4.61 -0.06
N LEU A 15 -11.09 -4.02 1.11
CA LEU A 15 -12.36 -3.44 1.58
C LEU A 15 -12.67 -2.10 0.91
N GLY A 16 -11.66 -1.40 0.38
CA GLY A 16 -11.82 -0.12 -0.31
C GLY A 16 -10.49 0.53 -0.63
N MET A 17 -10.50 1.40 -1.61
CA MET A 17 -9.33 2.16 -2.07
C MET A 17 -9.12 3.45 -1.27
N ASN A 18 -10.07 3.79 -0.41
CA ASN A 18 -10.03 4.95 0.47
C ASN A 18 -10.77 4.67 1.77
N ARG A 19 -10.75 5.66 2.67
CA ARG A 19 -11.38 5.56 4.01
C ARG A 19 -12.88 5.33 3.95
N GLU A 20 -13.56 6.01 3.04
CA GLU A 20 -15.04 5.98 2.94
C GLU A 20 -15.51 4.62 2.43
N GLU A 21 -14.91 4.12 1.37
CA GLU A 21 -15.21 2.78 0.84
C GLU A 21 -14.90 1.68 1.87
N THR A 22 -13.77 1.80 2.55
CA THR A 22 -13.38 0.86 3.61
C THR A 22 -14.43 0.85 4.74
N LEU A 23 -14.88 2.04 5.17
CA LEU A 23 -15.89 2.16 6.21
C LEU A 23 -17.25 1.58 5.79
N LEU A 24 -17.66 1.84 4.54
CA LEU A 24 -18.88 1.26 3.97
C LEU A 24 -18.81 -0.27 3.93
N SER A 25 -17.68 -0.81 3.47
CA SER A 25 -17.46 -2.26 3.44
C SER A 25 -17.47 -2.89 4.84
N LEU A 26 -16.87 -2.24 5.82
CA LEU A 26 -16.88 -2.71 7.21
C LEU A 26 -18.28 -2.70 7.85
N LYS A 27 -19.13 -1.77 7.42
CA LYS A 27 -20.55 -1.70 7.87
C LYS A 27 -21.46 -2.64 7.09
N SER A 28 -21.02 -3.17 5.97
CA SER A 28 -21.80 -4.11 5.17
C SER A 28 -21.95 -5.44 5.89
N LEU A 29 -23.13 -6.05 5.78
CA LEU A 29 -23.38 -7.41 6.25
C LEU A 29 -22.70 -8.47 5.35
N GLU A 30 -22.31 -8.07 4.14
CA GLU A 30 -21.63 -8.93 3.16
C GLU A 30 -20.29 -8.29 2.77
N PRO A 31 -19.23 -8.49 3.58
CA PRO A 31 -17.92 -7.97 3.23
C PRO A 31 -17.40 -8.64 1.94
N PRO A 32 -16.56 -7.93 1.16
CA PRO A 32 -15.97 -8.47 -0.06
C PRO A 32 -15.24 -9.78 0.22
N ARG A 33 -15.60 -10.83 -0.52
CA ARG A 33 -14.96 -12.15 -0.41
C ARG A 33 -13.68 -12.19 -1.24
N PRO A 34 -12.69 -13.03 -0.87
CA PRO A 34 -11.55 -13.31 -1.72
C PRO A 34 -12.04 -13.84 -3.08
N ASP A 35 -11.62 -13.19 -4.16
CA ASP A 35 -12.06 -13.54 -5.52
C ASP A 35 -10.90 -13.64 -6.52
N THR A 36 -9.71 -13.13 -6.17
CA THR A 36 -8.54 -13.15 -7.04
C THR A 36 -7.94 -14.57 -7.07
N PRO A 37 -8.00 -15.29 -8.20
CA PRO A 37 -7.44 -16.64 -8.31
C PRO A 37 -5.93 -16.61 -8.05
N PHE A 38 -5.45 -17.56 -7.28
CA PHE A 38 -4.03 -17.72 -6.99
C PHE A 38 -3.67 -19.21 -6.96
N LYS A 39 -2.52 -19.54 -7.55
CA LYS A 39 -1.97 -20.89 -7.56
C LYS A 39 -0.78 -20.97 -6.62
N LEU A 40 -0.85 -21.83 -5.63
CA LEU A 40 0.24 -22.11 -4.71
C LEU A 40 1.36 -22.93 -5.38
N ASN A 41 2.53 -22.97 -4.77
CA ASN A 41 3.70 -23.70 -5.30
C ASN A 41 3.46 -25.21 -5.42
N ASP A 42 2.59 -25.77 -4.61
CA ASP A 42 2.19 -27.19 -4.66
C ASP A 42 1.14 -27.48 -5.74
N GLY A 43 0.72 -26.45 -6.51
CA GLY A 43 -0.28 -26.54 -7.55
C GLY A 43 -1.73 -26.33 -7.08
N THR A 44 -1.97 -26.22 -5.78
CA THR A 44 -3.29 -25.96 -5.21
C THR A 44 -3.81 -24.59 -5.66
N GLN A 45 -5.07 -24.54 -6.06
CA GLN A 45 -5.74 -23.28 -6.38
C GLN A 45 -6.47 -22.73 -5.16
N THR A 46 -6.32 -21.44 -4.93
CA THR A 46 -7.01 -20.70 -3.87
C THR A 46 -7.46 -19.33 -4.36
N LYS A 47 -8.10 -18.56 -3.52
CA LYS A 47 -8.47 -17.18 -3.81
C LYS A 47 -7.90 -16.26 -2.75
N LEU A 48 -7.35 -15.14 -3.17
CA LEU A 48 -6.81 -14.09 -2.31
C LEU A 48 -7.73 -12.87 -2.28
N ALA A 49 -7.69 -12.17 -1.19
CA ALA A 49 -8.28 -10.83 -1.04
C ALA A 49 -7.24 -9.79 -1.48
N ALA A 50 -7.00 -9.69 -2.78
CA ALA A 50 -6.01 -8.78 -3.33
C ALA A 50 -6.57 -7.37 -3.51
N LEU A 51 -5.69 -6.37 -3.43
CA LEU A 51 -5.99 -5.04 -3.96
C LEU A 51 -6.24 -5.12 -5.46
N PRO A 52 -7.06 -4.22 -6.04
CA PRO A 52 -7.21 -4.10 -7.48
C PRO A 52 -5.84 -4.06 -8.18
N SER A 53 -5.75 -4.70 -9.35
CA SER A 53 -4.50 -4.73 -10.12
C SER A 53 -4.11 -3.35 -10.63
N GLU A 54 -5.10 -2.53 -10.95
CA GLU A 54 -4.92 -1.18 -11.46
C GLU A 54 -4.90 -0.18 -10.31
N LEU A 55 -3.82 0.58 -10.25
CA LEU A 55 -3.68 1.75 -9.39
C LEU A 55 -3.88 3.00 -10.25
N PRO A 56 -4.23 4.16 -9.66
CA PRO A 56 -4.36 5.41 -10.40
C PRO A 56 -3.12 5.69 -11.27
N GLU A 57 -3.31 6.31 -12.44
CA GLU A 57 -2.21 6.68 -13.33
C GLU A 57 -1.20 7.65 -12.67
N SER A 58 -1.70 8.48 -11.76
CA SER A 58 -0.88 9.38 -10.93
C SER A 58 0.06 8.65 -9.98
N ALA A 59 -0.20 7.37 -9.67
CA ALA A 59 0.59 6.61 -8.71
C ALA A 59 2.05 6.48 -9.16
N GLN A 60 2.96 7.09 -8.40
CA GLN A 60 4.38 7.13 -8.69
C GLN A 60 5.14 5.98 -8.02
N GLY A 61 6.27 5.63 -8.61
CA GLY A 61 7.19 4.65 -8.07
C GLY A 61 7.41 3.44 -8.99
N ARG A 62 8.57 2.80 -8.84
CA ARG A 62 8.97 1.64 -9.64
C ARG A 62 8.23 0.37 -9.20
N THR A 63 8.02 0.21 -7.90
CA THR A 63 7.39 -0.99 -7.34
C THR A 63 5.91 -0.76 -7.09
N ARG A 64 5.13 -1.85 -7.07
CA ARG A 64 3.72 -1.78 -6.70
C ARG A 64 3.51 -1.15 -5.32
N THR A 65 4.37 -1.45 -4.36
CA THR A 65 4.32 -0.89 -3.01
C THR A 65 4.52 0.63 -3.02
N ASN A 66 5.51 1.12 -3.77
CA ASN A 66 5.75 2.55 -3.90
C ASN A 66 4.56 3.27 -4.54
N ARG A 67 3.94 2.65 -5.55
CA ARG A 67 2.74 3.19 -6.18
C ARG A 67 1.55 3.24 -5.22
N ILE A 68 1.35 2.22 -4.40
CA ILE A 68 0.32 2.22 -3.34
C ILE A 68 0.61 3.34 -2.34
N ALA A 69 1.85 3.47 -1.86
CA ALA A 69 2.24 4.52 -0.93
C ALA A 69 2.03 5.93 -1.52
N SER A 70 2.38 6.14 -2.80
CA SER A 70 2.14 7.40 -3.51
C SER A 70 0.64 7.74 -3.54
N THR A 71 -0.21 6.78 -3.89
CA THR A 71 -1.67 6.99 -3.90
C THR A 71 -2.20 7.35 -2.51
N LEU A 72 -1.72 6.70 -1.46
CA LEU A 72 -2.11 7.02 -0.08
C LEU A 72 -1.65 8.42 0.33
N LEU A 73 -0.46 8.83 -0.09
CA LEU A 73 0.05 10.19 0.16
C LEU A 73 -0.78 11.25 -0.57
N GLU A 74 -1.23 10.97 -1.79
CA GLU A 74 -2.14 11.86 -2.52
C GLU A 74 -3.45 12.09 -1.76
N HIS A 75 -4.01 11.05 -1.13
CA HIS A 75 -5.21 11.19 -0.29
C HIS A 75 -4.95 12.06 0.94
N LEU A 76 -3.73 12.07 1.48
CA LEU A 76 -3.35 12.89 2.65
C LEU A 76 -2.85 14.28 2.27
N ALA A 77 -2.56 14.56 1.00
CA ALA A 77 -1.93 15.79 0.57
C ALA A 77 -2.65 17.07 1.07
N PRO A 78 -3.98 17.19 1.01
CA PRO A 78 -4.68 18.38 1.52
C PRO A 78 -4.44 18.60 3.02
N SER A 79 -4.50 17.54 3.82
CA SER A 79 -4.29 17.60 5.27
C SER A 79 -2.84 17.91 5.61
N ILE A 80 -1.90 17.37 4.85
CA ILE A 80 -0.46 17.65 5.02
C ILE A 80 -0.17 19.12 4.74
N GLU A 81 -0.70 19.69 3.65
CA GLU A 81 -0.49 21.09 3.32
C GLU A 81 -1.14 22.02 4.36
N GLN A 82 -2.32 21.69 4.84
CA GLN A 82 -2.95 22.46 5.93
C GLN A 82 -2.12 22.40 7.20
N LEU A 83 -1.57 21.25 7.56
CA LEU A 83 -0.71 21.10 8.72
C LEU A 83 0.58 21.92 8.57
N LYS A 84 1.25 21.84 7.44
CA LYS A 84 2.48 22.59 7.15
C LYS A 84 2.29 24.10 7.24
N ALA A 85 1.09 24.60 6.98
CA ALA A 85 0.77 26.01 7.14
C ALA A 85 0.71 26.48 8.61
N SER A 86 0.52 25.56 9.56
CA SER A 86 0.28 25.88 10.98
C SER A 86 1.26 25.24 11.96
N VAL A 87 1.96 24.18 11.51
CA VAL A 87 2.87 23.40 12.36
C VAL A 87 4.24 23.30 11.69
N PRO A 88 5.34 23.58 12.39
CA PRO A 88 6.69 23.40 11.88
C PRO A 88 6.94 21.96 11.40
N ALA A 89 7.66 21.81 10.29
CA ALA A 89 7.86 20.52 9.62
C ALA A 89 8.49 19.46 10.54
N GLU A 90 9.38 19.85 11.43
CA GLU A 90 10.03 18.97 12.42
C GLU A 90 9.07 18.42 13.49
N ARG A 91 7.84 18.91 13.53
CA ARG A 91 6.77 18.41 14.40
C ARG A 91 5.74 17.56 13.68
N ILE A 92 5.93 17.34 12.37
CA ILE A 92 5.03 16.53 11.55
C ILE A 92 5.74 15.20 11.27
N ALA A 93 5.05 14.10 11.54
CA ALA A 93 5.54 12.76 11.22
C ALA A 93 4.54 12.03 10.31
N VAL A 94 5.05 11.30 9.33
CA VAL A 94 4.28 10.37 8.50
C VAL A 94 4.68 8.95 8.90
N ILE A 95 3.69 8.14 9.27
CA ILE A 95 3.91 6.75 9.66
C ILE A 95 3.26 5.87 8.60
N VAL A 96 4.05 4.98 8.01
CA VAL A 96 3.59 4.02 7.00
C VAL A 96 3.63 2.61 7.59
N GLY A 97 2.49 1.96 7.65
CA GLY A 97 2.39 0.55 8.00
C GLY A 97 2.20 -0.29 6.75
N THR A 98 3.04 -1.30 6.57
CA THR A 98 2.94 -2.25 5.46
C THR A 98 3.40 -3.63 5.91
N SER A 99 2.95 -4.67 5.21
CA SER A 99 3.43 -6.05 5.43
C SER A 99 4.04 -6.60 4.14
N THR A 100 5.10 -7.40 4.28
CA THR A 100 5.73 -8.15 3.18
C THR A 100 6.11 -7.30 1.95
N THR A 101 6.60 -6.10 2.19
CA THR A 101 7.00 -5.15 1.15
C THR A 101 8.29 -5.62 0.47
N GLY A 102 8.35 -5.51 -0.86
CA GLY A 102 9.58 -5.77 -1.62
C GLY A 102 9.96 -7.25 -1.77
N ILE A 103 9.15 -8.20 -1.29
CA ILE A 103 9.47 -9.63 -1.41
C ILE A 103 9.47 -10.08 -2.88
N GLU A 104 8.55 -9.61 -3.68
CA GLU A 104 8.46 -9.99 -5.10
C GLU A 104 9.69 -9.51 -5.87
N GLU A 105 10.09 -8.27 -5.64
CA GLU A 105 11.30 -7.68 -6.22
C GLU A 105 12.56 -8.41 -5.73
N ALA A 106 12.65 -8.71 -4.43
CA ALA A 106 13.76 -9.45 -3.85
C ALA A 106 13.86 -10.87 -4.42
N LEU A 107 12.74 -11.56 -4.60
CA LEU A 107 12.70 -12.89 -5.24
C LEU A 107 13.10 -12.82 -6.71
N GLY A 108 12.69 -11.79 -7.44
CA GLY A 108 13.11 -11.53 -8.82
C GLY A 108 14.64 -11.36 -8.91
N THR A 109 15.20 -10.51 -8.06
CA THR A 109 16.64 -10.29 -7.94
C THR A 109 17.39 -11.58 -7.62
N LEU A 110 16.90 -12.34 -6.64
CA LEU A 110 17.52 -13.61 -6.26
C LEU A 110 17.50 -14.65 -7.40
N LYS A 111 16.39 -14.73 -8.14
CA LYS A 111 16.31 -15.60 -9.33
C LYS A 111 17.33 -15.21 -10.38
N ASN A 112 17.45 -13.94 -10.72
CA ASN A 112 18.45 -13.47 -11.68
C ASN A 112 19.86 -13.81 -11.20
N ARG A 113 20.16 -13.56 -9.93
CA ARG A 113 21.46 -13.93 -9.34
C ARG A 113 21.78 -15.41 -9.43
N LEU A 114 20.79 -16.27 -9.22
CA LEU A 114 20.96 -17.73 -9.29
C LEU A 114 21.06 -18.21 -10.75
N THR A 115 20.49 -17.49 -11.71
CA THR A 115 20.44 -17.90 -13.11
C THR A 115 21.66 -17.42 -13.90
N ASP A 116 22.04 -16.16 -13.76
CA ASP A 116 23.05 -15.51 -14.60
C ASP A 116 24.18 -14.80 -13.81
N GLY A 117 24.08 -14.79 -12.48
CA GLY A 117 25.04 -14.14 -11.61
C GLY A 117 24.91 -12.63 -11.52
N SER A 118 23.91 -12.03 -12.17
CA SER A 118 23.73 -10.59 -12.19
C SER A 118 23.11 -10.04 -10.89
N TRP A 119 23.42 -8.77 -10.60
CA TRP A 119 22.68 -7.94 -9.66
C TRP A 119 21.99 -6.85 -10.43
N PRO A 120 20.78 -6.40 -10.02
CA PRO A 120 20.19 -5.24 -10.63
C PRO A 120 21.10 -4.02 -10.44
N GLU A 121 21.22 -3.21 -11.47
CA GLU A 121 21.81 -1.88 -11.36
C GLU A 121 20.83 -0.98 -10.59
N ASP A 122 21.36 -0.14 -9.70
CA ASP A 122 20.60 0.79 -8.85
C ASP A 122 19.77 1.82 -9.66
#